data_c502a096f78af8123aac5426b9f2c313
#
_entry.id   c502a096f78af8123aac5426b9f2c313
#
_cell.length_a   1.000
_cell.length_b   1.000
_cell.length_c   1.000
_cell.angle_alpha   90.00
_cell.angle_beta   90.00
_cell.angle_gamma   90.00
#
_symmetry.space_group_name_H-M   'P 1'
#
loop_
_entity.id
_entity.type
_entity.pdbx_description
1 polymer ?
#
loop_
_entity_poly.entity_id
_entity_poly.type
_entity_poly.pdbx_seq_one_letter_code
_entity_poly.pdbx_strand_id
1 'polypeptide(L)'
;LDRRKMESIKQIYRMGHGPSSSHTMGPMRAAQMFLERNRGAVRFNVTLYGSLAATGKGHMTDAAILEVLQPVAKTNITWEPKTFLPFHPNGMLFESYNESGEELDTWTVYSIGGGTLANESFNELRTEQVYDMHTIKEIQAWCEKTGHSYWEYVEQHEGPSIWDYLAEVWEVMQDAVRRGLEAEGILPGGLGIRRKASDYMIRAKGYGSSIKSRGMVYACALAVSEENACGGKIVTAPTCGSCGVMPAVLYHLKETREFRDSRILRALATAGLF
;
A
#
# COMPACT_ATOMS: atom_id res chain seq x y z
N LEU A 1 -3.14 -29.43 12.40
CA LEU A 1 -2.52 -28.19 11.90
C LEU A 1 -3.39 -27.71 10.76
N ASP A 2 -4.18 -26.69 11.05
CA ASP A 2 -4.99 -25.98 10.07
C ASP A 2 -4.03 -25.34 9.05
N ARG A 3 -3.95 -25.92 7.84
CA ARG A 3 -3.13 -25.36 6.76
C ARG A 3 -3.86 -24.14 6.25
N ARG A 4 -3.49 -22.97 6.76
CA ARG A 4 -4.02 -21.69 6.26
C ARG A 4 -3.57 -21.55 4.81
N LYS A 5 -4.51 -21.47 3.90
CA LYS A 5 -4.23 -21.15 2.49
C LYS A 5 -3.56 -19.78 2.39
N MET A 6 -2.71 -19.57 1.38
CA MET A 6 -2.12 -18.24 1.15
C MET A 6 -3.14 -17.30 0.51
N GLU A 7 -3.04 -16.03 0.90
CA GLU A 7 -3.87 -14.94 0.38
C GLU A 7 -3.49 -14.59 -1.07
N SER A 8 -4.40 -13.89 -1.76
CA SER A 8 -4.15 -13.33 -3.08
C SER A 8 -2.93 -12.39 -3.08
N ILE A 9 -2.13 -12.44 -4.16
CA ILE A 9 -1.01 -11.48 -4.37
C ILE A 9 -1.50 -10.03 -4.47
N LYS A 10 -2.79 -9.78 -4.68
CA LYS A 10 -3.39 -8.45 -4.59
C LYS A 10 -3.20 -7.82 -3.21
N GLN A 11 -3.03 -8.63 -2.16
CA GLN A 11 -2.75 -8.13 -0.81
C GLN A 11 -1.34 -7.56 -0.66
N ILE A 12 -0.40 -7.96 -1.51
CA ILE A 12 0.97 -7.42 -1.57
C ILE A 12 0.99 -6.12 -2.36
N TYR A 13 0.32 -6.09 -3.50
CA TYR A 13 0.28 -4.95 -4.42
C TYR A 13 -0.96 -4.09 -4.19
N ARG A 14 -1.03 -3.37 -3.07
CA ARG A 14 -2.12 -2.44 -2.79
C ARG A 14 -1.79 -1.07 -3.33
N MET A 15 -2.69 -0.50 -4.12
CA MET A 15 -2.61 0.87 -4.60
C MET A 15 -3.20 1.82 -3.56
N GLY A 16 -2.51 2.91 -3.28
CA GLY A 16 -3.00 3.91 -2.32
C GLY A 16 -1.99 5.02 -2.08
N HIS A 17 -2.33 5.91 -1.17
CA HIS A 17 -1.52 7.05 -0.81
C HIS A 17 -0.58 6.74 0.35
N GLY A 18 0.70 7.15 0.21
CA GLY A 18 1.66 7.09 1.29
C GLY A 18 1.35 8.08 2.43
N PRO A 19 2.22 8.18 3.42
CA PRO A 19 3.54 7.53 3.49
C PRO A 19 3.56 6.15 4.16
N SER A 20 2.45 5.68 4.75
CA SER A 20 2.44 4.45 5.55
C SER A 20 1.27 3.54 5.23
N SER A 21 1.53 2.24 5.04
CA SER A 21 0.46 1.27 4.84
C SER A 21 -0.40 1.08 6.10
N SER A 22 0.20 1.09 7.29
CA SER A 22 -0.53 0.91 8.56
C SER A 22 -1.09 2.20 9.16
N HIS A 23 -0.43 3.36 8.92
CA HIS A 23 -0.82 4.64 9.53
C HIS A 23 -1.56 5.58 8.57
N THR A 24 -1.59 5.29 7.27
CA THR A 24 -2.29 6.09 6.25
C THR A 24 -3.32 5.24 5.51
N MET A 25 -2.88 4.20 4.78
CA MET A 25 -3.78 3.38 3.95
C MET A 25 -4.80 2.58 4.79
N GLY A 26 -4.37 1.99 5.91
CA GLY A 26 -5.26 1.28 6.83
C GLY A 26 -6.36 2.18 7.40
N PRO A 27 -6.05 3.31 8.03
CA PRO A 27 -7.02 4.29 8.50
C PRO A 27 -7.95 4.84 7.40
N MET A 28 -7.43 5.14 6.21
CA MET A 28 -8.26 5.55 5.07
C MET A 28 -9.29 4.48 4.70
N ARG A 29 -8.84 3.22 4.59
CA ARG A 29 -9.72 2.08 4.29
C ARG A 29 -10.77 1.88 5.39
N ALA A 30 -10.39 2.03 6.67
CA ALA A 30 -11.34 1.95 7.78
C ALA A 30 -12.42 3.04 7.68
N ALA A 31 -12.02 4.28 7.38
CA ALA A 31 -12.94 5.38 7.17
C ALA A 31 -13.90 5.12 5.99
N GLN A 32 -13.42 4.59 4.87
CA GLN A 32 -14.24 4.22 3.71
C GLN A 32 -15.30 3.17 4.08
N MET A 33 -14.89 2.12 4.77
CA MET A 33 -15.79 1.05 5.19
C MET A 33 -16.83 1.53 6.21
N PHE A 34 -16.44 2.43 7.13
CA PHE A 34 -17.35 3.01 8.09
C PHE A 34 -18.37 3.94 7.42
N LEU A 35 -17.91 4.75 6.46
CA LEU A 35 -18.78 5.63 5.67
C LEU A 35 -19.82 4.86 4.86
N GLU A 36 -19.43 3.75 4.23
CA GLU A 36 -20.35 2.92 3.44
C GLU A 36 -21.55 2.43 4.24
N ARG A 37 -21.36 2.14 5.53
CA ARG A 37 -22.41 1.72 6.46
C ARG A 37 -23.22 2.90 7.03
N ASN A 38 -22.66 4.10 7.01
CA ASN A 38 -23.16 5.27 7.73
C ASN A 38 -23.41 6.49 6.83
N ARG A 39 -23.90 6.29 5.62
CA ARG A 39 -24.14 7.36 4.61
C ARG A 39 -25.11 8.45 5.05
N GLY A 40 -25.96 8.18 6.04
CA GLY A 40 -26.92 9.13 6.59
C GLY A 40 -26.43 9.90 7.81
N ALA A 41 -25.18 9.70 8.23
CA ALA A 41 -24.63 10.41 9.37
C ALA A 41 -24.37 11.89 9.03
N VAL A 42 -24.59 12.77 10.01
CA VAL A 42 -24.33 14.22 9.88
C VAL A 42 -23.08 14.66 10.65
N ARG A 43 -22.51 13.75 11.45
CA ARG A 43 -21.28 13.97 12.19
C ARG A 43 -20.55 12.65 12.42
N PHE A 44 -19.22 12.70 12.32
CA PHE A 44 -18.33 11.62 12.71
C PHE A 44 -17.37 12.06 13.81
N ASN A 45 -17.11 11.18 14.77
CA ASN A 45 -15.96 11.28 15.66
C ASN A 45 -15.03 10.10 15.43
N VAL A 46 -13.74 10.36 15.40
CA VAL A 46 -12.73 9.31 15.27
C VAL A 46 -11.70 9.48 16.36
N THR A 47 -11.53 8.46 17.20
CA THR A 47 -10.48 8.44 18.23
C THR A 47 -9.36 7.51 17.77
N LEU A 48 -8.14 8.05 17.73
CA LEU A 48 -6.93 7.33 17.39
C LEU A 48 -6.18 6.98 18.68
N TYR A 49 -5.72 5.74 18.79
CA TYR A 49 -5.06 5.22 19.99
C TYR A 49 -3.61 4.83 19.74
N GLY A 50 -2.82 4.80 20.81
CA GLY A 50 -1.46 4.26 20.87
C GLY A 50 -0.55 4.79 19.75
N SER A 51 0.00 3.88 18.93
CA SER A 51 0.96 4.24 17.89
C SER A 51 0.36 5.13 16.78
N LEU A 52 -0.90 4.92 16.40
CA LEU A 52 -1.60 5.80 15.44
C LEU A 52 -1.70 7.23 15.95
N ALA A 53 -1.99 7.42 17.23
CA ALA A 53 -2.06 8.75 17.82
C ALA A 53 -0.66 9.37 18.04
N ALA A 54 0.33 8.58 18.45
CA ALA A 54 1.67 9.08 18.76
C ALA A 54 2.43 9.55 17.51
N THR A 55 2.25 8.89 16.37
CA THR A 55 3.01 9.15 15.14
C THR A 55 2.13 9.58 13.96
N GLY A 56 0.81 9.57 14.13
CA GLY A 56 -0.16 9.73 13.05
C GLY A 56 -0.08 11.05 12.29
N LYS A 57 0.24 12.15 12.97
CA LYS A 57 0.43 13.45 12.30
C LYS A 57 1.58 13.39 11.27
N GLY A 58 2.69 12.73 11.63
CA GLY A 58 3.82 12.55 10.72
C GLY A 58 3.53 11.58 9.57
N HIS A 59 2.54 10.71 9.74
CA HIS A 59 2.08 9.75 8.74
C HIS A 59 0.78 10.17 8.03
N MET A 60 0.32 11.41 8.24
CA MET A 60 -0.89 11.95 7.60
C MET A 60 -2.16 11.12 7.89
N THR A 61 -2.24 10.49 9.08
CA THR A 61 -3.36 9.61 9.45
C THR A 61 -4.68 10.38 9.51
N ASP A 62 -4.67 11.56 10.10
CA ASP A 62 -5.83 12.47 10.14
C ASP A 62 -6.23 12.93 8.75
N ALA A 63 -5.28 13.34 7.92
CA ALA A 63 -5.55 13.77 6.55
C ALA A 63 -6.24 12.65 5.74
N ALA A 64 -5.75 11.41 5.86
CA ALA A 64 -6.32 10.26 5.18
C ALA A 64 -7.77 9.94 5.62
N ILE A 65 -8.08 10.06 6.90
CA ILE A 65 -9.44 9.87 7.43
C ILE A 65 -10.35 11.03 7.01
N LEU A 66 -9.86 12.27 7.16
CA LEU A 66 -10.63 13.47 6.81
C LEU A 66 -10.93 13.55 5.30
N GLU A 67 -10.03 13.10 4.43
CA GLU A 67 -10.26 13.02 2.99
C GLU A 67 -11.51 12.21 2.65
N VAL A 68 -11.78 11.16 3.43
CA VAL A 68 -12.95 10.28 3.21
C VAL A 68 -14.22 10.83 3.87
N LEU A 69 -14.15 11.23 5.13
CA LEU A 69 -15.33 11.52 5.94
C LEU A 69 -15.77 12.99 5.87
N GLN A 70 -14.82 13.93 5.83
CA GLN A 70 -15.10 15.37 5.88
C GLN A 70 -15.96 15.90 4.72
N PRO A 71 -15.85 15.38 3.46
CA PRO A 71 -16.73 15.80 2.37
C PRO A 71 -18.21 15.44 2.59
N VAL A 72 -18.50 14.45 3.45
CA VAL A 72 -19.85 13.94 3.69
C VAL A 72 -20.44 14.60 4.93
N ALA A 73 -19.71 14.67 6.03
CA ALA A 73 -20.19 15.23 7.29
C ALA A 73 -19.04 15.77 8.15
N LYS A 74 -19.37 16.67 9.09
CA LYS A 74 -18.40 17.20 10.02
C LYS A 74 -17.70 16.08 10.77
N THR A 75 -16.36 16.04 10.69
CA THR A 75 -15.53 15.00 11.30
C THR A 75 -14.58 15.59 12.32
N ASN A 76 -14.56 15.02 13.53
CA ASN A 76 -13.64 15.38 14.60
C ASN A 76 -12.66 14.22 14.84
N ILE A 77 -11.38 14.53 15.04
CA ILE A 77 -10.35 13.53 15.37
C ILE A 77 -9.80 13.82 16.77
N THR A 78 -9.84 12.79 17.62
CA THR A 78 -9.26 12.81 18.97
C THR A 78 -8.01 11.93 18.99
N TRP A 79 -6.97 12.40 19.68
CA TRP A 79 -5.66 11.75 19.75
C TRP A 79 -5.39 11.25 21.17
N GLU A 80 -5.29 9.93 21.33
CA GLU A 80 -5.03 9.25 22.60
C GLU A 80 -3.71 8.46 22.57
N PRO A 81 -2.53 9.15 22.51
CA PRO A 81 -1.24 8.48 22.30
C PRO A 81 -0.78 7.63 23.48
N LYS A 82 -1.34 7.84 24.67
CA LYS A 82 -0.99 7.09 25.88
C LYS A 82 -1.96 5.94 26.19
N THR A 83 -3.06 5.86 25.45
CA THR A 83 -4.08 4.82 25.61
C THR A 83 -3.84 3.73 24.59
N PHE A 84 -3.56 2.52 25.06
CA PHE A 84 -3.36 1.34 24.22
C PHE A 84 -4.54 0.39 24.39
N LEU A 85 -5.21 0.09 23.29
CA LEU A 85 -6.27 -0.93 23.29
C LEU A 85 -5.63 -2.33 23.38
N PRO A 86 -6.30 -3.31 24.03
CA PRO A 86 -5.70 -4.60 24.36
C PRO A 86 -5.24 -5.42 23.16
N PHE A 87 -5.92 -5.28 22.02
CA PHE A 87 -5.70 -6.14 20.86
C PHE A 87 -4.47 -5.75 20.04
N HIS A 88 -4.29 -4.46 19.71
CA HIS A 88 -3.20 -3.98 18.88
C HIS A 88 -2.92 -2.49 19.14
N PRO A 89 -1.63 -2.02 19.07
CA PRO A 89 -1.29 -0.63 19.34
C PRO A 89 -1.81 0.39 18.30
N ASN A 90 -2.28 -0.06 17.13
CA ASN A 90 -2.85 0.79 16.09
C ASN A 90 -4.38 0.74 16.11
N GLY A 91 -4.99 1.08 17.23
CA GLY A 91 -6.44 1.09 17.39
C GLY A 91 -7.10 2.38 16.91
N MET A 92 -8.31 2.26 16.42
CA MET A 92 -9.20 3.36 16.01
C MET A 92 -10.60 3.06 16.47
N LEU A 93 -11.30 4.08 16.99
CA LEU A 93 -12.73 4.05 17.27
C LEU A 93 -13.42 5.05 16.36
N PHE A 94 -14.38 4.58 15.58
CA PHE A 94 -15.25 5.39 14.74
C PHE A 94 -16.64 5.45 15.35
N GLU A 95 -17.24 6.63 15.39
CA GLU A 95 -18.59 6.89 15.86
C GLU A 95 -19.33 7.78 14.86
N SER A 96 -20.61 7.50 14.62
CA SER A 96 -21.47 8.28 13.72
C SER A 96 -22.73 8.75 14.45
N TYR A 97 -23.24 9.93 14.08
CA TYR A 97 -24.35 10.58 14.77
C TYR A 97 -25.36 11.15 13.77
N ASN A 98 -26.65 11.13 14.16
CA ASN A 98 -27.75 11.78 13.43
C ASN A 98 -27.91 13.27 13.80
N GLU A 99 -28.90 13.95 13.21
CA GLU A 99 -29.22 15.36 13.44
C GLU A 99 -29.63 15.64 14.89
N SER A 100 -30.28 14.70 15.60
CA SER A 100 -30.65 14.82 17.01
C SER A 100 -29.44 14.60 17.95
N GLY A 101 -28.30 14.23 17.44
CA GLY A 101 -27.08 13.96 18.22
C GLY A 101 -27.03 12.55 18.81
N GLU A 102 -27.93 11.67 18.41
CA GLU A 102 -27.94 10.26 18.82
C GLU A 102 -26.87 9.49 18.04
N GLU A 103 -26.19 8.56 18.70
CA GLU A 103 -25.23 7.65 18.10
C GLU A 103 -25.94 6.64 17.20
N LEU A 104 -25.51 6.55 15.93
CA LEU A 104 -26.05 5.61 14.94
C LEU A 104 -25.27 4.31 14.90
N ASP A 105 -23.94 4.41 14.93
CA ASP A 105 -23.02 3.26 14.83
C ASP A 105 -21.69 3.59 15.52
N THR A 106 -21.09 2.57 16.11
CA THR A 106 -19.77 2.62 16.71
C THR A 106 -18.95 1.42 16.25
N TRP A 107 -17.65 1.63 15.95
CA TRP A 107 -16.80 0.58 15.45
C TRP A 107 -15.35 0.74 15.89
N THR A 108 -14.89 -0.24 16.66
CA THR A 108 -13.48 -0.37 17.01
C THR A 108 -12.78 -1.24 15.98
N VAL A 109 -11.69 -0.75 15.40
CA VAL A 109 -10.92 -1.44 14.37
C VAL A 109 -9.42 -1.16 14.52
N TYR A 110 -8.60 -2.09 14.08
CA TYR A 110 -7.15 -2.05 14.23
C TYR A 110 -6.47 -2.17 12.87
N SER A 111 -5.45 -1.35 12.63
CA SER A 111 -4.58 -1.47 11.46
C SER A 111 -3.38 -2.34 11.80
N ILE A 112 -3.40 -3.60 11.35
CA ILE A 112 -2.44 -4.64 11.75
C ILE A 112 -1.22 -4.77 10.83
N GLY A 113 -1.08 -3.91 9.84
CA GLY A 113 0.04 -3.86 8.90
C GLY A 113 -0.37 -4.06 7.45
N GLY A 114 0.46 -3.63 6.50
CA GLY A 114 0.19 -3.71 5.06
C GLY A 114 -1.12 -3.05 4.59
N GLY A 115 -1.79 -2.25 5.43
CA GLY A 115 -3.15 -1.72 5.18
C GLY A 115 -4.27 -2.73 5.50
N THR A 116 -3.96 -3.84 6.17
CA THR A 116 -4.94 -4.83 6.66
C THR A 116 -5.61 -4.32 7.93
N LEU A 117 -6.92 -4.57 8.03
CA LEU A 117 -7.74 -4.21 9.19
C LEU A 117 -8.19 -5.47 9.92
N ALA A 118 -8.29 -5.39 11.25
CA ALA A 118 -8.85 -6.43 12.10
C ALA A 118 -9.77 -5.82 13.18
N ASN A 119 -10.75 -6.58 13.64
CA ASN A 119 -11.53 -6.28 14.83
C ASN A 119 -11.12 -7.18 16.01
N GLU A 120 -11.68 -6.95 17.19
CA GLU A 120 -11.38 -7.71 18.42
C GLU A 120 -11.71 -9.21 18.34
N SER A 121 -12.59 -9.60 17.43
CA SER A 121 -12.99 -11.00 17.24
C SER A 121 -12.04 -11.79 16.34
N PHE A 122 -10.88 -11.24 15.96
CA PHE A 122 -9.98 -11.81 14.94
C PHE A 122 -10.66 -12.17 13.61
N ASN A 123 -11.88 -11.71 13.40
CA ASN A 123 -12.46 -11.73 12.09
C ASN A 123 -11.71 -10.65 11.28
N GLU A 124 -10.51 -11.02 10.82
CA GLU A 124 -9.99 -10.40 9.63
C GLU A 124 -11.18 -10.27 8.68
N LEU A 125 -11.35 -9.10 8.11
CA LEU A 125 -12.15 -8.98 6.90
C LEU A 125 -11.51 -9.99 5.96
N ARG A 126 -12.15 -11.15 5.80
CA ARG A 126 -11.56 -12.34 5.22
C ARG A 126 -10.94 -11.95 3.90
N THR A 127 -9.63 -11.90 3.88
CA THR A 127 -8.89 -11.85 2.63
C THR A 127 -9.15 -13.17 1.93
N GLU A 128 -9.44 -13.10 0.65
CA GLU A 128 -9.73 -14.29 -0.14
C GLU A 128 -8.49 -15.19 -0.15
N GLN A 129 -8.65 -16.40 0.37
CA GLN A 129 -7.60 -17.40 0.38
C GLN A 129 -7.58 -18.12 -0.95
N VAL A 130 -6.59 -17.85 -1.75
CA VAL A 130 -6.54 -18.21 -3.17
C VAL A 130 -5.66 -19.43 -3.42
N TYR A 131 -4.46 -19.47 -2.80
CA TYR A 131 -3.47 -20.50 -3.10
C TYR A 131 -3.57 -21.70 -2.15
N ASP A 132 -3.42 -22.91 -2.68
CA ASP A 132 -3.46 -24.16 -1.94
C ASP A 132 -2.09 -24.62 -1.41
N MET A 133 -0.99 -24.11 -1.97
CA MET A 133 0.37 -24.34 -1.51
C MET A 133 0.86 -23.22 -0.61
N HIS A 134 1.71 -23.55 0.38
CA HIS A 134 2.10 -22.62 1.45
C HIS A 134 3.58 -22.24 1.44
N THR A 135 4.36 -22.91 0.63
CA THR A 135 5.80 -22.69 0.55
C THR A 135 6.27 -22.60 -0.90
N ILE A 136 7.27 -21.78 -1.15
CA ILE A 136 7.93 -21.71 -2.46
C ILE A 136 8.44 -23.07 -2.93
N LYS A 137 8.87 -23.93 -1.99
CA LYS A 137 9.33 -25.27 -2.32
C LYS A 137 8.21 -26.17 -2.90
N GLU A 138 6.99 -26.05 -2.36
CA GLU A 138 5.82 -26.77 -2.90
C GLU A 138 5.47 -26.26 -4.29
N ILE A 139 5.44 -24.93 -4.48
CA ILE A 139 5.15 -24.31 -5.78
C ILE A 139 6.24 -24.66 -6.80
N GLN A 140 7.51 -24.66 -6.41
CA GLN A 140 8.62 -25.06 -7.26
C GLN A 140 8.48 -26.52 -7.73
N ALA A 141 8.19 -27.44 -6.82
CA ALA A 141 7.96 -28.84 -7.14
C ALA A 141 6.76 -29.04 -8.09
N TRP A 142 5.71 -28.25 -7.93
CA TRP A 142 4.58 -28.24 -8.86
C TRP A 142 5.01 -27.74 -10.25
N CYS A 143 5.77 -26.65 -10.34
CA CYS A 143 6.31 -26.14 -11.61
C CYS A 143 7.17 -27.19 -12.32
N GLU A 144 8.08 -27.84 -11.60
CA GLU A 144 8.95 -28.90 -12.14
C GLU A 144 8.15 -30.10 -12.65
N LYS A 145 7.12 -30.51 -11.92
CA LYS A 145 6.26 -31.65 -12.28
C LYS A 145 5.38 -31.37 -13.49
N THR A 146 4.86 -30.14 -13.60
CA THR A 146 3.86 -29.77 -14.63
C THR A 146 4.48 -29.11 -15.86
N GLY A 147 5.71 -28.63 -15.75
CA GLY A 147 6.37 -27.82 -16.78
C GLY A 147 5.88 -26.38 -16.85
N HIS A 148 5.07 -25.94 -15.89
CA HIS A 148 4.55 -24.56 -15.81
C HIS A 148 5.51 -23.63 -15.09
N SER A 149 5.38 -22.34 -15.37
CA SER A 149 6.07 -21.24 -14.69
C SER A 149 5.32 -20.77 -13.46
N TYR A 150 5.97 -20.02 -12.55
CA TYR A 150 5.34 -19.43 -11.37
C TYR A 150 4.15 -18.51 -11.70
N TRP A 151 4.24 -17.70 -12.75
CA TRP A 151 3.15 -16.83 -13.17
C TRP A 151 1.92 -17.61 -13.69
N GLU A 152 2.12 -18.82 -14.26
CA GLU A 152 1.01 -19.70 -14.66
C GLU A 152 0.31 -20.32 -13.44
N TYR A 153 1.07 -20.59 -12.37
CA TYR A 153 0.49 -20.98 -11.08
C TYR A 153 -0.38 -19.86 -10.52
N VAL A 154 0.08 -18.58 -10.61
CA VAL A 154 -0.74 -17.43 -10.22
C VAL A 154 -2.01 -17.34 -11.05
N GLU A 155 -1.92 -17.40 -12.37
CA GLU A 155 -3.08 -17.33 -13.27
C GLU A 155 -4.10 -18.43 -12.99
N GLN A 156 -3.64 -19.64 -12.73
CA GLN A 156 -4.52 -20.78 -12.41
C GLN A 156 -5.34 -20.55 -11.14
N HIS A 157 -4.79 -19.90 -10.14
CA HIS A 157 -5.44 -19.72 -8.84
C HIS A 157 -6.20 -18.38 -8.72
N GLU A 158 -5.68 -17.31 -9.28
CA GLU A 158 -6.30 -15.97 -9.24
C GLU A 158 -7.35 -15.76 -10.34
N GLY A 159 -7.30 -16.59 -11.39
CA GLY A 159 -8.10 -16.43 -12.59
C GLY A 159 -7.58 -15.33 -13.53
N PRO A 160 -8.20 -15.18 -14.73
CA PRO A 160 -7.71 -14.27 -15.77
C PRO A 160 -7.78 -12.77 -15.39
N SER A 161 -8.65 -12.39 -14.46
CA SER A 161 -8.80 -11.02 -13.99
C SER A 161 -7.55 -10.48 -13.25
N ILE A 162 -6.62 -11.35 -12.87
CA ILE A 162 -5.37 -10.92 -12.26
C ILE A 162 -4.53 -10.04 -13.19
N TRP A 163 -4.62 -10.28 -14.50
CA TRP A 163 -3.85 -9.52 -15.49
C TRP A 163 -4.31 -8.06 -15.59
N ASP A 164 -5.62 -7.81 -15.51
CA ASP A 164 -6.15 -6.45 -15.50
C ASP A 164 -5.71 -5.71 -14.24
N TYR A 165 -5.75 -6.39 -13.09
CA TYR A 165 -5.26 -5.85 -11.83
C TYR A 165 -3.77 -5.53 -11.87
N LEU A 166 -2.94 -6.46 -12.34
CA LEU A 166 -1.50 -6.24 -12.46
C LEU A 166 -1.14 -5.17 -13.51
N ALA A 167 -1.95 -5.00 -14.54
CA ALA A 167 -1.79 -3.91 -15.50
C ALA A 167 -2.03 -2.54 -14.83
N GLU A 168 -3.08 -2.40 -14.01
CA GLU A 168 -3.32 -1.19 -13.22
C GLU A 168 -2.18 -0.94 -12.21
N VAL A 169 -1.76 -1.99 -11.50
CA VAL A 169 -0.59 -1.94 -10.59
C VAL A 169 0.64 -1.39 -11.32
N TRP A 170 0.93 -1.92 -12.52
CA TRP A 170 2.08 -1.51 -13.31
C TRP A 170 1.96 -0.06 -13.77
N GLU A 171 0.78 0.38 -14.18
CA GLU A 171 0.53 1.78 -14.56
C GLU A 171 0.80 2.72 -13.39
N VAL A 172 0.26 2.43 -12.20
CA VAL A 172 0.51 3.24 -11.00
C VAL A 172 1.99 3.26 -10.61
N MET A 173 2.71 2.13 -10.75
CA MET A 173 4.15 2.05 -10.50
C MET A 173 4.94 2.95 -11.46
N GLN A 174 4.63 2.92 -12.75
CA GLN A 174 5.28 3.78 -13.76
C GLN A 174 5.02 5.26 -13.50
N ASP A 175 3.76 5.60 -13.17
CA ASP A 175 3.38 6.97 -12.86
C ASP A 175 4.10 7.51 -11.64
N ALA A 176 4.24 6.69 -10.59
CA ALA A 176 4.98 7.10 -9.39
C ALA A 176 6.46 7.37 -9.70
N VAL A 177 7.10 6.54 -10.56
CA VAL A 177 8.47 6.79 -11.02
C VAL A 177 8.55 8.11 -11.79
N ARG A 178 7.65 8.33 -12.77
CA ARG A 178 7.65 9.54 -13.61
C ARG A 178 7.46 10.81 -12.78
N ARG A 179 6.41 10.85 -11.95
CA ARG A 179 6.14 12.01 -11.07
C ARG A 179 7.30 12.28 -10.14
N GLY A 180 7.88 11.26 -9.51
CA GLY A 180 8.96 11.43 -8.57
C GLY A 180 10.28 11.91 -9.23
N LEU A 181 10.52 11.54 -10.50
CA LEU A 181 11.68 12.04 -11.25
C LEU A 181 11.52 13.48 -11.72
N GLU A 182 10.29 13.96 -11.88
CA GLU A 182 9.98 15.34 -12.29
C GLU A 182 9.83 16.30 -11.10
N ALA A 183 9.50 15.76 -9.92
CA ALA A 183 9.20 16.57 -8.75
C ALA A 183 10.47 17.07 -8.03
N GLU A 184 10.43 18.33 -7.66
CA GLU A 184 11.47 19.02 -6.89
C GLU A 184 10.92 19.53 -5.56
N GLY A 185 11.78 20.11 -4.72
CA GLY A 185 11.40 20.75 -3.47
C GLY A 185 11.85 19.99 -2.22
N ILE A 186 11.12 20.17 -1.13
CA ILE A 186 11.43 19.64 0.20
C ILE A 186 10.38 18.60 0.58
N LEU A 187 10.84 17.46 1.11
CA LEU A 187 9.96 16.42 1.64
C LEU A 187 9.23 16.91 2.90
N PRO A 188 7.98 16.47 3.14
CA PRO A 188 7.25 16.77 4.37
C PRO A 188 8.03 16.40 5.64
N GLY A 189 7.83 17.15 6.71
CA GLY A 189 8.47 16.94 8.02
C GLY A 189 9.47 18.04 8.39
N GLY A 190 9.93 17.99 9.64
CA GLY A 190 10.79 19.05 10.22
C GLY A 190 12.27 18.99 9.83
N LEU A 191 12.71 17.99 9.04
CA LEU A 191 14.13 17.79 8.73
C LEU A 191 14.64 18.59 7.51
N GLY A 192 13.76 19.22 6.72
CA GLY A 192 14.13 20.00 5.56
C GLY A 192 14.84 19.19 4.46
N ILE A 193 14.53 17.91 4.32
CA ILE A 193 15.17 17.02 3.35
C ILE A 193 14.69 17.37 1.94
N ARG A 194 15.63 17.70 1.05
CA ARG A 194 15.34 17.98 -0.35
C ARG A 194 15.12 16.70 -1.15
N ARG A 195 14.21 16.74 -2.13
CA ARG A 195 14.09 15.72 -3.16
C ARG A 195 15.39 15.62 -3.95
N LYS A 196 15.80 14.42 -4.31
CA LYS A 196 17.10 14.11 -4.94
C LYS A 196 16.98 13.22 -6.17
N ALA A 197 15.82 12.61 -6.41
CA ALA A 197 15.64 11.63 -7.47
C ALA A 197 16.01 12.20 -8.86
N SER A 198 15.54 13.41 -9.18
CA SER A 198 15.85 14.13 -10.42
C SER A 198 17.36 14.35 -10.59
N ASP A 199 18.03 14.90 -9.57
CA ASP A 199 19.47 15.13 -9.57
C ASP A 199 20.26 13.83 -9.79
N TYR A 200 19.86 12.76 -9.10
CA TYR A 200 20.52 11.45 -9.28
C TYR A 200 20.33 10.89 -10.68
N MET A 201 19.14 11.05 -11.27
CA MET A 201 18.88 10.61 -12.65
C MET A 201 19.75 11.38 -13.65
N ILE A 202 19.86 12.70 -13.50
CA ILE A 202 20.69 13.56 -14.38
C ILE A 202 22.16 13.13 -14.30
N ARG A 203 22.68 12.95 -13.07
CA ARG A 203 24.07 12.51 -12.86
C ARG A 203 24.31 11.10 -13.42
N ALA A 204 23.35 10.18 -13.18
CA ALA A 204 23.47 8.79 -13.68
C ALA A 204 23.59 8.72 -15.20
N LYS A 205 22.88 9.60 -15.93
CA LYS A 205 22.96 9.67 -17.40
C LYS A 205 24.34 10.06 -17.93
N GLY A 206 25.14 10.80 -17.12
CA GLY A 206 26.49 11.22 -17.45
C GLY A 206 27.58 10.18 -17.22
N TYR A 207 27.29 9.04 -16.56
CA TYR A 207 28.28 8.01 -16.27
C TYR A 207 28.40 6.94 -17.39
N GLY A 208 29.50 6.18 -17.36
CA GLY A 208 29.68 5.00 -18.21
C GLY A 208 28.65 3.89 -17.87
N SER A 209 28.45 2.96 -18.82
CA SER A 209 27.30 2.04 -18.86
C SER A 209 26.97 1.31 -17.55
N SER A 210 27.95 0.76 -16.84
CA SER A 210 27.71 0.00 -15.60
C SER A 210 27.24 0.87 -14.44
N ILE A 211 27.89 2.01 -14.23
CA ILE A 211 27.53 2.97 -13.18
C ILE A 211 26.21 3.65 -13.54
N LYS A 212 26.01 3.99 -14.81
CA LYS A 212 24.77 4.56 -15.34
C LYS A 212 23.56 3.68 -14.99
N SER A 213 23.62 2.40 -15.29
CA SER A 213 22.54 1.45 -15.03
C SER A 213 22.14 1.43 -13.55
N ARG A 214 23.12 1.29 -12.64
CA ARG A 214 22.88 1.29 -11.18
C ARG A 214 22.32 2.64 -10.70
N GLY A 215 22.89 3.74 -11.18
CA GLY A 215 22.43 5.09 -10.82
C GLY A 215 21.00 5.35 -11.25
N MET A 216 20.58 4.87 -12.43
CA MET A 216 19.20 4.99 -12.91
C MET A 216 18.21 4.20 -12.06
N VAL A 217 18.54 2.93 -11.70
CA VAL A 217 17.69 2.13 -10.79
C VAL A 217 17.55 2.83 -9.44
N TYR A 218 18.66 3.33 -8.89
CA TYR A 218 18.64 4.06 -7.62
C TYR A 218 17.79 5.33 -7.70
N ALA A 219 17.93 6.12 -8.76
CA ALA A 219 17.12 7.32 -8.96
C ALA A 219 15.62 7.01 -9.07
N CYS A 220 15.24 5.94 -9.78
CA CYS A 220 13.85 5.49 -9.87
C CYS A 220 13.30 5.03 -8.51
N ALA A 221 14.09 4.28 -7.73
CA ALA A 221 13.67 3.85 -6.39
C ALA A 221 13.48 5.03 -5.45
N LEU A 222 14.38 6.01 -5.51
CA LEU A 222 14.31 7.23 -4.74
C LEU A 222 13.08 8.07 -5.16
N ALA A 223 12.78 8.16 -6.45
CA ALA A 223 11.61 8.86 -6.98
C ALA A 223 10.31 8.36 -6.36
N VAL A 224 10.09 7.05 -6.35
CA VAL A 224 8.89 6.45 -5.73
C VAL A 224 8.89 6.62 -4.21
N SER A 225 10.05 6.52 -3.56
CA SER A 225 10.15 6.74 -2.11
C SER A 225 9.84 8.17 -1.71
N GLU A 226 10.24 9.16 -2.52
CA GLU A 226 9.92 10.57 -2.33
C GLU A 226 8.43 10.85 -2.60
N GLU A 227 7.84 10.23 -3.62
CA GLU A 227 6.39 10.27 -3.84
C GLU A 227 5.64 9.69 -2.64
N ASN A 228 6.05 8.54 -2.15
CA ASN A 228 5.47 7.95 -0.93
C ASN A 228 5.54 8.90 0.26
N ALA A 229 6.69 9.52 0.50
CA ALA A 229 6.88 10.45 1.62
C ALA A 229 5.99 11.69 1.51
N CYS A 230 5.66 12.12 0.29
CA CYS A 230 4.80 13.26 0.01
C CYS A 230 3.29 12.92 -0.05
N GLY A 231 2.88 11.69 0.28
CA GLY A 231 1.49 11.28 0.19
C GLY A 231 1.01 10.98 -1.24
N GLY A 232 1.92 10.81 -2.19
CA GLY A 232 1.59 10.45 -3.57
C GLY A 232 1.00 9.04 -3.68
N LYS A 233 0.26 8.78 -4.76
CA LYS A 233 -0.28 7.46 -5.07
C LYS A 233 0.85 6.51 -5.46
N ILE A 234 0.99 5.41 -4.73
CA ILE A 234 2.01 4.37 -4.93
C ILE A 234 1.38 2.98 -4.85
N VAL A 235 2.18 1.97 -5.14
CA VAL A 235 1.82 0.57 -4.90
C VAL A 235 2.69 0.05 -3.76
N THR A 236 2.10 -0.62 -2.78
CA THR A 236 2.88 -1.38 -1.78
C THR A 236 3.60 -2.56 -2.46
N ALA A 237 4.78 -2.94 -1.93
CA ALA A 237 5.50 -4.11 -2.41
C ALA A 237 6.47 -4.66 -1.33
N PRO A 238 6.01 -5.29 -0.25
CA PRO A 238 4.63 -5.42 0.25
C PRO A 238 4.14 -4.26 1.13
N THR A 239 4.97 -3.27 1.43
CA THR A 239 4.64 -2.10 2.28
C THR A 239 4.93 -0.80 1.56
N CYS A 240 4.47 0.34 2.11
CA CYS A 240 4.86 1.66 1.62
C CYS A 240 6.38 1.90 1.73
N GLY A 241 7.03 1.39 2.78
CA GLY A 241 8.47 1.55 2.98
C GLY A 241 9.35 0.89 1.90
N SER A 242 8.86 -0.16 1.25
CA SER A 242 9.53 -0.89 0.18
C SER A 242 8.99 -0.58 -1.22
N CYS A 243 8.04 0.33 -1.35
CA CYS A 243 7.31 0.64 -2.60
C CYS A 243 8.20 1.07 -3.77
N GLY A 244 9.40 1.56 -3.51
CA GLY A 244 10.33 2.03 -4.55
C GLY A 244 11.13 0.94 -5.25
N VAL A 245 11.32 -0.22 -4.63
CA VAL A 245 12.25 -1.25 -5.12
C VAL A 245 11.73 -1.92 -6.40
N MET A 246 10.53 -2.49 -6.33
CA MET A 246 9.94 -3.22 -7.45
C MET A 246 9.74 -2.34 -8.70
N PRO A 247 9.09 -1.16 -8.59
CA PRO A 247 8.92 -0.28 -9.74
C PRO A 247 10.24 0.15 -10.37
N ALA A 248 11.27 0.46 -9.56
CA ALA A 248 12.56 0.89 -10.07
C ALA A 248 13.26 -0.19 -10.92
N VAL A 249 13.24 -1.44 -10.46
CA VAL A 249 13.84 -2.55 -11.17
C VAL A 249 13.10 -2.83 -12.48
N LEU A 250 11.76 -2.93 -12.40
CA LEU A 250 10.94 -3.25 -13.58
C LEU A 250 10.95 -2.11 -14.62
N TYR A 251 10.88 -0.85 -14.15
CA TYR A 251 10.96 0.32 -15.01
C TYR A 251 12.31 0.36 -15.74
N HIS A 252 13.42 0.15 -15.03
CA HIS A 252 14.74 0.10 -15.61
C HIS A 252 14.88 -1.03 -16.65
N LEU A 253 14.36 -2.22 -16.35
CA LEU A 253 14.39 -3.35 -17.29
C LEU A 253 13.55 -3.08 -18.55
N LYS A 254 12.38 -2.46 -18.38
CA LYS A 254 11.55 -2.04 -19.53
C LYS A 254 12.30 -1.08 -20.44
N GLU A 255 12.90 -0.02 -19.88
CA GLU A 255 13.60 1.01 -20.63
C GLU A 255 14.90 0.53 -21.28
N THR A 256 15.64 -0.36 -20.62
CA THR A 256 16.98 -0.78 -21.10
C THR A 256 16.99 -2.08 -21.87
N ARG A 257 15.97 -2.93 -21.72
CA ARG A 257 15.84 -4.24 -22.37
C ARG A 257 14.62 -4.32 -23.29
N GLU A 258 13.86 -3.23 -23.42
CA GLU A 258 12.68 -3.13 -24.26
C GLU A 258 11.65 -4.26 -24.01
N PHE A 259 11.50 -4.63 -22.71
CA PHE A 259 10.53 -5.65 -22.35
C PHE A 259 9.10 -5.18 -22.58
N ARG A 260 8.30 -6.01 -23.23
CA ARG A 260 6.86 -5.77 -23.41
C ARG A 260 6.17 -5.83 -22.06
N ASP A 261 5.06 -5.08 -21.92
CA ASP A 261 4.29 -5.05 -20.68
C ASP A 261 3.83 -6.44 -20.23
N SER A 262 3.45 -7.32 -21.15
CA SER A 262 3.11 -8.71 -20.82
C SER A 262 4.22 -9.46 -20.06
N ARG A 263 5.48 -9.17 -20.35
CA ARG A 263 6.63 -9.76 -19.63
C ARG A 263 6.79 -9.14 -18.25
N ILE A 264 6.53 -7.84 -18.11
CA ILE A 264 6.54 -7.14 -16.82
C ILE A 264 5.42 -7.67 -15.91
N LEU A 265 4.20 -7.86 -16.45
CA LEU A 265 3.09 -8.40 -15.67
C LEU A 265 3.36 -9.83 -15.17
N ARG A 266 3.99 -10.69 -15.99
CA ARG A 266 4.44 -12.03 -15.56
C ARG A 266 5.51 -11.96 -14.47
N ALA A 267 6.40 -10.98 -14.53
CA ALA A 267 7.39 -10.75 -13.48
C ALA A 267 6.72 -10.29 -12.17
N LEU A 268 5.72 -9.40 -12.21
CA LEU A 268 4.91 -9.01 -11.06
C LEU A 268 4.16 -10.21 -10.46
N ALA A 269 3.50 -11.01 -11.30
CA ALA A 269 2.81 -12.22 -10.85
C ALA A 269 3.78 -13.19 -10.13
N THR A 270 4.95 -13.44 -10.72
CA THR A 270 5.98 -14.29 -10.12
C THR A 270 6.47 -13.71 -8.79
N ALA A 271 6.82 -12.42 -8.74
CA ALA A 271 7.36 -11.79 -7.54
C ALA A 271 6.35 -11.71 -6.38
N GLY A 272 5.06 -11.70 -6.68
CA GLY A 272 4.00 -11.72 -5.68
C GLY A 272 3.90 -13.03 -4.89
N LEU A 273 4.52 -14.12 -5.37
CA LEU A 273 4.59 -15.40 -4.66
C LEU A 273 5.79 -15.49 -3.68
N PHE A 274 6.80 -14.63 -3.83
CA PHE A 274 8.02 -14.62 -3.03
C PHE A 274 7.98 -13.56 -1.93
#